data_e5250054450b46e0d14a77728c0cf582
#
_entry.id   e5250054450b46e0d14a77728c0cf582
#
_cell.length_a   1.000
_cell.length_b   1.000
_cell.length_c   1.000
_cell.angle_alpha   90.00
_cell.angle_beta   90.00
_cell.angle_gamma   90.00
#
_symmetry.space_group_name_H-M   'P 1'
#
loop_
_entity.id
_entity.type
_entity.pdbx_description
1 polymer ?
#
loop_
_entity_poly.entity_id
_entity_poly.type
_entity_poly.pdbx_seq_one_letter_code
_entity_poly.pdbx_strand_id
1 'polypeptide(L)'
;MSATEVVMYSTNWCGYCQRARNLFERKGVAVREIKLDDEPEQRAVMLQRTGGQRSVPQIFIGELHVGGYDELAALDRSGELNKLLGLAP
;
A
#
# COMPACT_ATOMS: atom_id res chain seq x y z
N MET A 1 -19.57 8.53 6.62
CA MET A 1 -19.01 7.38 5.97
C MET A 1 -17.50 7.39 6.09
N SER A 2 -16.93 6.31 6.55
CA SER A 2 -15.49 6.26 6.72
C SER A 2 -14.81 5.96 5.40
N ALA A 3 -13.67 6.63 5.16
CA ALA A 3 -12.84 6.31 4.02
C ALA A 3 -12.20 4.95 4.23
N THR A 4 -11.92 4.26 3.15
CA THR A 4 -11.20 3.00 3.20
C THR A 4 -9.77 3.28 3.64
N GLU A 5 -9.29 2.59 4.66
CA GLU A 5 -7.94 2.77 5.15
C GLU A 5 -6.93 2.15 4.18
N VAL A 6 -5.87 2.89 3.89
CA VAL A 6 -4.74 2.39 3.10
C VAL A 6 -3.55 2.24 4.03
N VAL A 7 -2.96 1.04 4.05
CA VAL A 7 -1.78 0.75 4.85
C VAL A 7 -0.68 0.30 3.91
N MET A 8 0.53 0.83 4.11
CA MET A 8 1.68 0.42 3.32
C MET A 8 2.85 0.12 4.24
N TYR A 9 3.38 -1.09 4.15
CA TYR A 9 4.64 -1.45 4.79
C TYR A 9 5.77 -1.03 3.86
N SER A 10 6.76 -0.35 4.40
CA SER A 10 7.85 0.20 3.61
C SER A 10 9.17 0.13 4.35
N THR A 11 10.25 0.46 3.65
CA THR A 11 11.56 0.65 4.26
C THR A 11 12.14 1.97 3.75
N ASN A 12 13.18 2.45 4.43
CA ASN A 12 13.94 3.60 3.92
C ASN A 12 14.65 3.16 2.64
N TRP A 13 14.92 4.10 1.75
CA TRP A 13 15.66 3.85 0.51
C TRP A 13 14.97 2.86 -0.43
N CYS A 14 13.65 2.87 -0.44
CA CYS A 14 12.86 2.00 -1.31
C CYS A 14 12.21 2.83 -2.42
N GLY A 15 12.71 2.69 -3.63
CA GLY A 15 12.21 3.44 -4.78
C GLY A 15 10.77 3.10 -5.13
N TYR A 16 10.40 1.82 -5.05
CA TYR A 16 9.03 1.40 -5.33
C TYR A 16 8.07 1.88 -4.24
N CYS A 17 8.53 1.96 -3.00
CA CYS A 17 7.72 2.54 -1.92
C CYS A 17 7.45 4.02 -2.21
N GLN A 18 8.46 4.73 -2.71
CA GLN A 18 8.29 6.14 -3.05
C GLN A 18 7.30 6.30 -4.21
N ARG A 19 7.37 5.43 -5.21
CA ARG A 19 6.43 5.48 -6.34
C ARG A 19 4.99 5.24 -5.87
N ALA A 20 4.79 4.28 -4.99
CA ALA A 20 3.48 4.01 -4.42
C ALA A 20 2.97 5.20 -3.64
N ARG A 21 3.84 5.79 -2.81
CA ARG A 21 3.50 6.96 -2.00
C ARG A 21 3.09 8.13 -2.90
N ASN A 22 3.83 8.36 -3.98
CA ASN A 22 3.52 9.43 -4.92
C ASN A 22 2.17 9.20 -5.61
N LEU A 23 1.86 7.96 -5.95
CA LEU A 23 0.60 7.64 -6.61
C LEU A 23 -0.59 7.96 -5.71
N PHE A 24 -0.53 7.56 -4.44
CA PHE A 24 -1.60 7.86 -3.50
C PHE A 24 -1.71 9.36 -3.24
N GLU A 25 -0.57 10.05 -3.19
CA GLU A 25 -0.56 11.50 -2.98
C GLU A 25 -1.27 12.22 -4.13
N ARG A 26 -1.01 11.80 -5.37
CA ARG A 26 -1.68 12.39 -6.53
C ARG A 26 -3.20 12.18 -6.48
N LYS A 27 -3.64 11.11 -5.86
CA LYS A 27 -5.07 10.82 -5.72
C LYS A 27 -5.70 11.48 -4.49
N GLY A 28 -4.89 12.15 -3.69
CA GLY A 28 -5.38 12.80 -2.48
C GLY A 28 -5.75 11.84 -1.38
N VAL A 29 -5.13 10.67 -1.35
CA VAL A 29 -5.44 9.60 -0.40
C VAL A 29 -4.36 9.55 0.67
N ALA A 30 -4.79 9.58 1.94
CA ALA A 30 -3.87 9.43 3.06
C ALA A 30 -3.49 7.96 3.22
N VAL A 31 -2.21 7.73 3.47
CA VAL A 31 -1.67 6.39 3.66
C VAL A 31 -1.09 6.27 5.06
N ARG A 32 -1.48 5.22 5.77
CA ARG A 32 -0.81 4.87 7.01
C ARG A 32 0.42 4.04 6.64
N GLU A 33 1.57 4.66 6.74
CA GLU A 33 2.82 4.01 6.36
C GLU A 33 3.50 3.43 7.59
N ILE A 34 3.83 2.15 7.52
CA ILE A 34 4.54 1.45 8.58
C ILE A 34 5.93 1.17 8.07
N LYS A 35 6.90 1.95 8.59
CA LYS A 35 8.30 1.80 8.18
C LYS A 35 8.95 0.72 9.03
N LEU A 36 9.39 -0.34 8.38
CA LEU A 36 9.99 -1.47 9.07
C LEU A 36 11.31 -1.11 9.73
N ASP A 37 11.99 -0.06 9.23
CA ASP A 37 13.20 0.46 9.85
C ASP A 37 12.93 0.99 11.26
N ASP A 38 11.76 1.63 11.45
CA ASP A 38 11.38 2.22 12.73
C ASP A 38 10.63 1.24 13.62
N GLU A 39 9.94 0.29 13.01
CA GLU A 39 9.10 -0.68 13.72
C GLU A 39 9.45 -2.10 13.24
N PRO A 40 10.66 -2.60 13.56
CA PRO A 40 11.09 -3.89 13.00
C PRO A 40 10.21 -5.08 13.42
N GLU A 41 9.52 -4.97 14.55
CA GLU A 41 8.60 -6.02 14.99
C GLU A 41 7.42 -6.16 14.02
N GLN A 42 7.12 -5.15 13.22
CA GLN A 42 6.02 -5.20 12.26
C GLN A 42 6.33 -6.10 11.07
N ARG A 43 7.59 -6.50 10.89
CA ARG A 43 7.93 -7.41 9.80
C ARG A 43 7.22 -8.76 9.97
N ALA A 44 7.13 -9.27 11.19
CA ALA A 44 6.42 -10.52 11.44
C ALA A 44 4.94 -10.38 11.11
N VAL A 45 4.34 -9.24 11.45
CA VAL A 45 2.94 -8.96 11.13
C VAL A 45 2.75 -8.91 9.61
N MET A 46 3.65 -8.22 8.91
CA MET A 46 3.60 -8.13 7.45
C MET A 46 3.69 -9.53 6.82
N LEU A 47 4.62 -10.34 7.27
CA LEU A 47 4.78 -11.69 6.73
C LEU A 47 3.52 -12.52 6.93
N GLN A 48 2.90 -12.40 8.09
CA GLN A 48 1.66 -13.12 8.37
C GLN A 48 0.52 -12.65 7.45
N ARG A 49 0.38 -11.35 7.29
CA ARG A 49 -0.70 -10.76 6.50
C ARG A 49 -0.53 -10.99 5.00
N THR A 50 0.70 -11.20 4.54
CA THR A 50 0.99 -11.33 3.10
C THR A 50 1.21 -12.77 2.67
N GLY A 51 1.11 -13.72 3.59
CA GLY A 51 1.40 -15.11 3.26
C GLY A 51 2.89 -15.37 3.05
N GLY A 52 3.74 -14.58 3.70
CA GLY A 52 5.18 -14.80 3.68
C GLY A 52 5.95 -13.91 2.71
N GLN A 53 5.33 -12.89 2.13
CA GLN A 53 6.02 -12.00 1.21
C GLN A 53 6.93 -11.04 1.97
N ARG A 54 8.20 -11.00 1.58
CA ARG A 54 9.22 -10.21 2.28
C ARG A 54 9.50 -8.87 1.64
N SER A 55 9.09 -8.69 0.39
CA SER A 55 9.38 -7.46 -0.36
C SER A 55 8.53 -6.29 0.12
N VAL A 56 9.01 -5.08 -0.12
CA VAL A 56 8.28 -3.84 0.13
C VAL A 56 8.23 -3.05 -1.18
N PRO A 57 7.20 -2.25 -1.39
CA PRO A 57 6.09 -2.01 -0.47
C PRO A 57 5.13 -3.20 -0.43
N GLN A 58 4.40 -3.35 0.69
CA GLN A 58 3.26 -4.24 0.76
C GLN A 58 2.07 -3.37 1.12
N ILE A 59 1.06 -3.38 0.27
CA ILE A 59 -0.03 -2.41 0.30
C ILE A 59 -1.34 -3.11 0.58
N PHE A 60 -2.12 -2.54 1.48
CA PHE A 60 -3.45 -3.03 1.83
C PHE A 60 -4.45 -1.89 1.68
N ILE A 61 -5.59 -2.18 1.08
CA ILE A 61 -6.72 -1.24 1.01
C ILE A 61 -7.86 -1.92 1.76
N GLY A 62 -8.14 -1.43 2.98
CA GLY A 62 -9.00 -2.15 3.88
C GLY A 62 -8.41 -3.52 4.16
N GLU A 63 -9.17 -4.57 3.94
CA GLU A 63 -8.69 -5.93 4.16
C GLU A 63 -8.09 -6.56 2.91
N LEU A 64 -8.15 -5.86 1.78
CA LEU A 64 -7.61 -6.38 0.54
C LEU A 64 -6.09 -6.22 0.51
N HIS A 65 -5.39 -7.33 0.31
CA HIS A 65 -3.95 -7.29 0.08
C HIS A 65 -3.69 -7.01 -1.40
N VAL A 66 -3.29 -5.79 -1.69
CA VAL A 66 -2.98 -5.39 -3.09
C VAL A 66 -1.69 -6.03 -3.55
N GLY A 67 -0.67 -5.98 -2.71
CA GLY A 67 0.67 -6.45 -3.06
C GLY A 67 1.66 -5.31 -3.12
N GLY A 68 2.54 -5.34 -4.10
CA GLY A 68 3.55 -4.33 -4.30
C GLY A 68 3.14 -3.23 -5.26
N TYR A 69 4.13 -2.46 -5.71
CA TYR A 69 3.85 -1.35 -6.60
C TYR A 69 3.29 -1.79 -7.95
N ASP A 70 3.80 -2.89 -8.52
CA ASP A 70 3.34 -3.33 -9.83
C ASP A 70 1.86 -3.68 -9.82
N GLU A 71 1.40 -4.36 -8.76
CA GLU A 71 -0.01 -4.67 -8.59
C GLU A 71 -0.84 -3.41 -8.40
N LEU A 72 -0.33 -2.46 -7.62
CA LEU A 72 -0.99 -1.19 -7.41
C LEU A 72 -1.15 -0.42 -8.72
N ALA A 73 -0.07 -0.36 -9.49
CA ALA A 73 -0.09 0.35 -10.78
C ALA A 73 -1.07 -0.30 -11.76
N ALA A 74 -1.16 -1.62 -11.75
CA ALA A 74 -2.10 -2.34 -12.61
C ALA A 74 -3.54 -1.99 -12.24
N LEU A 75 -3.85 -1.93 -10.96
CA LEU A 75 -5.19 -1.52 -10.51
C LEU A 75 -5.50 -0.10 -10.94
N ASP A 76 -4.49 0.77 -10.88
CA ASP A 76 -4.68 2.17 -11.29
C ASP A 76 -4.99 2.26 -12.79
N ARG A 77 -4.23 1.54 -13.61
CA ARG A 77 -4.42 1.57 -15.07
C ARG A 77 -5.79 1.04 -15.47
N SER A 78 -6.32 0.07 -14.75
CA SER A 78 -7.62 -0.54 -15.09
C SER A 78 -8.79 0.28 -14.57
N GLY A 79 -8.56 1.30 -13.74
CA GLY A 79 -9.62 2.06 -13.09
C GLY A 79 -10.14 1.42 -11.82
N GLU A 80 -9.70 0.22 -11.50
CA GLU A 80 -10.18 -0.49 -10.33
C GLU A 80 -9.73 0.18 -9.03
N LEU A 81 -8.55 0.82 -9.05
CA LEU A 81 -8.02 1.45 -7.85
C LEU A 81 -8.96 2.54 -7.33
N ASN A 82 -9.50 3.39 -8.22
CA ASN A 82 -10.41 4.45 -7.79
C ASN A 82 -11.66 3.87 -7.14
N LYS A 83 -12.16 2.75 -7.65
CA LYS A 83 -13.31 2.08 -7.05
C LYS A 83 -13.00 1.59 -5.64
N LEU A 84 -11.83 0.97 -5.48
CA LEU A 84 -11.41 0.45 -4.17
C LEU A 84 -11.22 1.57 -3.15
N LEU A 85 -10.76 2.74 -3.62
CA LEU A 85 -10.52 3.89 -2.76
C LEU A 85 -11.77 4.74 -2.53
N GLY A 86 -12.87 4.41 -3.21
CA GLY A 86 -14.10 5.20 -3.10
C GLY A 86 -14.01 6.54 -3.80
N LEU A 87 -13.14 6.66 -4.79
CA LEU A 87 -12.99 7.89 -5.56
C LEU A 87 -13.83 7.85 -6.82
N ALA A 88 -14.13 9.05 -7.35
CA ALA A 88 -14.83 9.15 -8.62
C ALA A 88 -13.97 8.55 -9.74
N PRO A 89 -14.61 7.94 -10.74
CA PRO A 89 -13.89 7.39 -11.89
C PRO A 89 -13.22 8.46 -12.73
#